data_b7ceffcf5ef269fce339df429dce8067
#
_entry.id   b7ceffcf5ef269fce339df429dce8067
#
_cell.length_a   1.000
_cell.length_b   1.000
_cell.length_c   1.000
_cell.angle_alpha   90.00
_cell.angle_beta   90.00
_cell.angle_gamma   90.00
#
_symmetry.space_group_name_H-M   'P 1'
#
loop_
_entity.id
_entity.type
_entity.pdbx_description
1 polymer ?
#
loop_
_entity_poly.entity_id
_entity_poly.type
_entity_poly.pdbx_seq_one_letter_code
_entity_poly.pdbx_strand_id
1 'polypeptide(L)'
;MQSNKTAMKNIIFNQKTERDELMARPYQQRQTKHDVEELLANPLIKLITGPRRVGKSVFALLMLQGKNFAYLNFDDAQLLENWHEDLVMSALDDIYPGYDYLLLDEVQNLPSWDMWVSKLYRRGKNLVITGSNAKLLSSEMATSLTGRYLKIDMLPFSLDETMSWNDIDIHAPREEQLAKATILADDYMRNGGYPETIKARAITKNYLSTLFDSILLKDVAKRHKVRNTTDLYNLATYLLSNFCNPVSSNELAVELGLSSVATTKKFCDYLAEPYLFFYLPRFNNKLKLMKKAPRKVYVVDNGFVQSTAFNLSENLGRLLENQVFVELLRRGYEPGNTLFYYRTRNDKEIDFVTRRGTKVEQLIQVCYDMTSEKTRKRELDALIEASEELHCDNLLVITNDQKEQIEWKGKVINIVIVNQF
;
A
#
# COMPACT_ATOMS: atom_id res chain seq x y z
N MET A 1 35.75 -26.24 -2.43
CA MET A 1 35.71 -24.84 -2.85
C MET A 1 35.30 -24.67 -4.32
N GLN A 2 35.93 -25.35 -5.28
CA GLN A 2 35.63 -25.19 -6.71
C GLN A 2 34.20 -25.65 -7.09
N SER A 3 33.73 -26.76 -6.50
CA SER A 3 32.33 -27.26 -6.67
C SER A 3 31.29 -26.24 -6.20
N ASN A 4 31.50 -25.59 -5.05
CA ASN A 4 30.54 -24.60 -4.51
C ASN A 4 30.52 -23.30 -5.35
N LYS A 5 31.66 -22.89 -5.89
CA LYS A 5 31.70 -21.72 -6.81
C LYS A 5 30.92 -22.01 -8.10
N THR A 6 31.07 -23.22 -8.67
CA THR A 6 30.33 -23.62 -9.86
C THR A 6 28.82 -23.70 -9.58
N ALA A 7 28.42 -24.28 -8.44
CA ALA A 7 27.02 -24.34 -8.03
C ALA A 7 26.40 -22.93 -7.88
N MET A 8 27.09 -22.00 -7.22
CA MET A 8 26.63 -20.61 -7.08
C MET A 8 26.50 -19.91 -8.43
N LYS A 9 27.46 -20.09 -9.34
CA LYS A 9 27.36 -19.54 -10.71
C LYS A 9 26.13 -20.06 -11.45
N ASN A 10 25.83 -21.35 -11.34
CA ASN A 10 24.65 -21.92 -11.99
C ASN A 10 23.36 -21.34 -11.43
N ILE A 11 23.24 -21.14 -10.10
CA ILE A 11 22.07 -20.51 -9.48
C ILE A 11 21.88 -19.09 -10.04
N ILE A 12 22.94 -18.27 -10.03
CA ILE A 12 22.84 -16.87 -10.50
C ILE A 12 22.60 -16.81 -12.02
N PHE A 13 23.16 -17.74 -12.79
CA PHE A 13 22.90 -17.82 -14.23
C PHE A 13 21.43 -18.16 -14.53
N ASN A 14 20.83 -19.09 -13.77
CA ASN A 14 19.41 -19.41 -13.90
C ASN A 14 18.53 -18.18 -13.55
N GLN A 15 18.87 -17.45 -12.50
CA GLN A 15 18.17 -16.21 -12.15
C GLN A 15 18.33 -15.12 -13.23
N LYS A 16 19.50 -15.06 -13.89
CA LYS A 16 19.67 -14.16 -15.05
C LYS A 16 18.74 -14.53 -16.20
N THR A 17 18.61 -15.82 -16.50
CA THR A 17 17.70 -16.31 -17.55
C THR A 17 16.26 -15.94 -17.22
N GLU A 18 15.82 -16.19 -15.96
CA GLU A 18 14.49 -15.80 -15.48
C GLU A 18 14.24 -14.28 -15.59
N ARG A 19 15.21 -13.46 -15.18
CA ARG A 19 15.16 -12.01 -15.36
C ARG A 19 14.96 -11.61 -16.81
N ASP A 20 15.74 -12.20 -17.72
CA ASP A 20 15.71 -11.85 -19.15
C ASP A 20 14.36 -12.26 -19.76
N GLU A 21 13.79 -13.41 -19.37
CA GLU A 21 12.44 -13.83 -19.75
C GLU A 21 11.36 -12.89 -19.20
N LEU A 22 11.49 -12.45 -17.96
CA LEU A 22 10.55 -11.47 -17.37
C LEU A 22 10.62 -10.15 -18.13
N MET A 23 11.81 -9.64 -18.43
CA MET A 23 11.97 -8.38 -19.16
C MET A 23 11.46 -8.42 -20.60
N ALA A 24 11.36 -9.59 -21.22
CA ALA A 24 10.81 -9.75 -22.56
C ALA A 24 9.26 -9.67 -22.61
N ARG A 25 8.57 -9.70 -21.48
CA ARG A 25 7.10 -9.64 -21.42
C ARG A 25 6.60 -8.19 -21.49
N PRO A 26 5.43 -7.96 -22.10
CA PRO A 26 4.79 -6.66 -22.03
C PRO A 26 4.22 -6.41 -20.65
N TYR A 27 4.46 -5.21 -20.11
CA TYR A 27 3.93 -4.77 -18.81
C TYR A 27 3.33 -3.37 -18.92
N GLN A 28 2.32 -3.11 -18.07
CA GLN A 28 1.79 -1.77 -17.86
C GLN A 28 2.83 -0.92 -17.11
N GLN A 29 3.08 0.27 -17.62
CA GLN A 29 3.87 1.26 -16.91
C GLN A 29 3.16 1.69 -15.63
N ARG A 30 3.93 1.82 -14.54
CA ARG A 30 3.42 2.27 -13.25
C ARG A 30 3.60 3.77 -13.12
N GLN A 31 2.57 4.42 -12.57
CA GLN A 31 2.67 5.82 -12.23
C GLN A 31 3.51 5.99 -10.96
N THR A 32 4.49 6.87 -11.02
CA THR A 32 5.35 7.22 -9.89
C THR A 32 5.36 8.73 -9.68
N LYS A 33 5.56 9.15 -8.42
CA LYS A 33 5.68 10.57 -8.07
C LYS A 33 7.02 11.18 -8.49
N HIS A 34 8.01 10.34 -8.73
CA HIS A 34 9.37 10.75 -9.00
C HIS A 34 9.75 10.34 -10.42
N ASP A 35 10.52 11.17 -11.06
CA ASP A 35 11.18 10.79 -12.31
C ASP A 35 12.15 9.64 -12.06
N VAL A 36 12.05 8.58 -12.87
CA VAL A 36 12.86 7.34 -12.71
C VAL A 36 14.34 7.64 -12.95
N GLU A 37 14.67 8.50 -13.91
CA GLU A 37 16.07 8.85 -14.20
C GLU A 37 16.67 9.68 -13.07
N GLU A 38 15.92 10.61 -12.46
CA GLU A 38 16.35 11.34 -11.27
C GLU A 38 16.59 10.41 -10.09
N LEU A 39 15.69 9.44 -9.87
CA LEU A 39 15.86 8.42 -8.84
C LEU A 39 17.16 7.63 -9.07
N LEU A 40 17.40 7.16 -10.29
CA LEU A 40 18.57 6.35 -10.62
C LEU A 40 19.88 7.13 -10.54
N ALA A 41 19.87 8.43 -10.89
CA ALA A 41 21.03 9.32 -10.79
C ALA A 41 21.45 9.57 -9.33
N ASN A 42 20.53 9.42 -8.38
CA ASN A 42 20.82 9.62 -6.95
C ASN A 42 21.63 8.44 -6.40
N PRO A 43 22.72 8.64 -5.62
CA PRO A 43 23.55 7.55 -5.07
C PRO A 43 22.87 6.78 -3.93
N LEU A 44 21.76 7.26 -3.38
CA LEU A 44 21.03 6.57 -2.32
C LEU A 44 20.41 5.27 -2.83
N ILE A 45 20.21 4.32 -1.93
CA ILE A 45 19.53 3.04 -2.21
C ILE A 45 18.09 3.32 -2.64
N LYS A 46 17.63 2.76 -3.75
CA LYS A 46 16.22 2.79 -4.18
C LYS A 46 15.49 1.65 -3.53
N LEU A 47 14.63 1.94 -2.57
CA LEU A 47 13.88 0.95 -1.83
C LEU A 47 12.41 0.93 -2.28
N ILE A 48 12.04 -0.10 -3.03
CA ILE A 48 10.69 -0.32 -3.54
C ILE A 48 9.94 -1.22 -2.56
N THR A 49 8.91 -0.69 -1.92
CA THR A 49 8.11 -1.41 -0.92
C THR A 49 6.64 -1.41 -1.27
N GLY A 50 5.89 -2.31 -0.66
CA GLY A 50 4.43 -2.42 -0.87
C GLY A 50 3.94 -3.85 -0.71
N PRO A 51 2.62 -4.07 -0.78
CA PRO A 51 2.02 -5.39 -0.61
C PRO A 51 2.61 -6.44 -1.54
N ARG A 52 2.44 -7.70 -1.17
CA ARG A 52 2.78 -8.83 -2.04
C ARG A 52 1.94 -8.79 -3.33
N ARG A 53 2.53 -9.14 -4.49
CA ARG A 53 1.85 -9.26 -5.80
C ARG A 53 1.36 -7.94 -6.46
N VAL A 54 1.85 -6.79 -6.03
CA VAL A 54 1.52 -5.49 -6.68
C VAL A 54 2.48 -5.12 -7.83
N GLY A 55 3.45 -5.98 -8.15
CA GLY A 55 4.36 -5.78 -9.27
C GLY A 55 5.66 -5.03 -8.92
N LYS A 56 6.16 -5.08 -7.67
CA LYS A 56 7.42 -4.45 -7.24
C LYS A 56 8.62 -4.90 -8.09
N SER A 57 8.80 -6.20 -8.23
CA SER A 57 9.90 -6.79 -9.03
C SER A 57 9.83 -6.35 -10.49
N VAL A 58 8.63 -6.35 -11.08
CA VAL A 58 8.39 -5.87 -12.45
C VAL A 58 8.75 -4.39 -12.57
N PHE A 59 8.29 -3.56 -11.63
CA PHE A 59 8.62 -2.13 -11.63
C PHE A 59 10.14 -1.90 -11.52
N ALA A 60 10.83 -2.65 -10.64
CA ALA A 60 12.29 -2.56 -10.49
C ALA A 60 13.02 -2.95 -11.80
N LEU A 61 12.55 -3.99 -12.49
CA LEU A 61 13.08 -4.40 -13.79
C LEU A 61 12.86 -3.34 -14.87
N LEU A 62 11.65 -2.77 -14.95
CA LEU A 62 11.33 -1.70 -15.90
C LEU A 62 12.12 -0.42 -15.62
N MET A 63 12.31 -0.06 -14.35
CA MET A 63 13.14 1.08 -13.93
C MET A 63 14.60 0.92 -14.42
N LEU A 64 15.11 -0.30 -14.46
CA LEU A 64 16.48 -0.62 -14.91
C LEU A 64 16.56 -1.04 -16.40
N GLN A 65 15.46 -0.91 -17.14
CA GLN A 65 15.46 -1.25 -18.56
C GLN A 65 16.47 -0.40 -19.34
N GLY A 66 17.30 -1.05 -20.14
CA GLY A 66 18.39 -0.39 -20.91
C GLY A 66 19.64 -0.04 -20.09
N LYS A 67 19.65 -0.33 -18.79
CA LYS A 67 20.84 -0.19 -17.92
C LYS A 67 21.59 -1.52 -17.81
N ASN A 68 22.89 -1.46 -17.52
CA ASN A 68 23.66 -2.66 -17.19
C ASN A 68 23.50 -2.97 -15.70
N PHE A 69 22.76 -4.04 -15.36
CA PHE A 69 22.49 -4.37 -13.96
C PHE A 69 22.59 -5.86 -13.67
N ALA A 70 23.06 -6.18 -12.46
CA ALA A 70 23.04 -7.51 -11.89
C ALA A 70 21.75 -7.74 -11.08
N TYR A 71 21.29 -8.97 -11.00
CA TYR A 71 20.03 -9.37 -10.37
C TYR A 71 20.22 -10.54 -9.41
N LEU A 72 19.63 -10.42 -8.22
CA LEU A 72 19.50 -11.51 -7.24
C LEU A 72 18.06 -11.54 -6.72
N ASN A 73 17.44 -12.71 -6.76
CA ASN A 73 16.12 -12.98 -6.21
C ASN A 73 16.25 -13.84 -4.94
N PHE A 74 15.83 -13.29 -3.80
CA PHE A 74 15.87 -13.97 -2.50
C PHE A 74 14.60 -14.77 -2.18
N ASP A 75 13.65 -14.91 -3.12
CA ASP A 75 12.62 -15.94 -3.06
C ASP A 75 13.15 -17.32 -3.49
N ASP A 76 14.36 -17.38 -4.07
CA ASP A 76 15.03 -18.61 -4.47
C ASP A 76 15.62 -19.33 -3.26
N ALA A 77 15.05 -20.49 -2.93
CA ALA A 77 15.51 -21.32 -1.81
C ALA A 77 16.94 -21.83 -2.03
N GLN A 78 17.34 -22.14 -3.28
CA GLN A 78 18.69 -22.64 -3.58
C GLN A 78 19.75 -21.57 -3.30
N LEU A 79 19.45 -20.29 -3.61
CA LEU A 79 20.33 -19.18 -3.26
C LEU A 79 20.49 -19.07 -1.74
N LEU A 80 19.39 -19.14 -0.99
CA LEU A 80 19.40 -18.97 0.47
C LEU A 80 20.10 -20.13 1.18
N GLU A 81 19.85 -21.37 0.76
CA GLU A 81 20.48 -22.58 1.34
C GLU A 81 22.00 -22.63 1.10
N ASN A 82 22.47 -22.09 -0.04
CA ASN A 82 23.88 -22.07 -0.40
C ASN A 82 24.51 -20.68 -0.21
N TRP A 83 23.88 -19.79 0.58
CA TRP A 83 24.35 -18.43 0.74
C TRP A 83 25.77 -18.33 1.29
N HIS A 84 26.63 -17.70 0.52
CA HIS A 84 27.99 -17.33 0.92
C HIS A 84 28.37 -16.03 0.18
N GLU A 85 28.53 -14.95 0.94
CA GLU A 85 28.71 -13.59 0.38
C GLU A 85 29.79 -13.51 -0.70
N ASP A 86 31.00 -14.03 -0.42
CA ASP A 86 32.12 -13.91 -1.35
C ASP A 86 31.91 -14.73 -2.63
N LEU A 87 31.24 -15.88 -2.53
CA LEU A 87 30.89 -16.70 -3.71
C LEU A 87 29.84 -16.02 -4.56
N VAL A 88 28.83 -15.42 -3.94
CA VAL A 88 27.79 -14.65 -4.64
C VAL A 88 28.39 -13.46 -5.37
N MET A 89 29.21 -12.65 -4.69
CA MET A 89 29.84 -11.48 -5.32
C MET A 89 30.77 -11.87 -6.45
N SER A 90 31.59 -12.93 -6.28
CA SER A 90 32.44 -13.43 -7.37
C SER A 90 31.62 -13.95 -8.57
N ALA A 91 30.50 -14.62 -8.33
CA ALA A 91 29.65 -15.12 -9.39
C ALA A 91 28.89 -13.98 -10.12
N LEU A 92 28.48 -12.94 -9.38
CA LEU A 92 27.89 -11.73 -10.00
C LEU A 92 28.88 -11.03 -10.93
N ASP A 93 30.14 -10.81 -10.48
CA ASP A 93 31.18 -10.18 -11.31
C ASP A 93 31.51 -11.01 -12.56
N ASP A 94 31.45 -12.34 -12.46
CA ASP A 94 31.69 -13.26 -13.60
C ASP A 94 30.52 -13.28 -14.61
N ILE A 95 29.24 -13.17 -14.15
CA ILE A 95 28.03 -13.30 -14.97
C ILE A 95 27.56 -11.95 -15.53
N TYR A 96 27.77 -10.87 -14.77
CA TYR A 96 27.39 -9.50 -15.11
C TYR A 96 28.61 -8.56 -15.10
N PRO A 97 29.54 -8.71 -16.05
CA PRO A 97 30.77 -7.93 -16.03
C PRO A 97 30.47 -6.43 -16.12
N GLY A 98 31.04 -5.66 -15.20
CA GLY A 98 30.93 -4.20 -15.18
C GLY A 98 29.53 -3.66 -14.94
N TYR A 99 28.68 -4.35 -14.21
CA TYR A 99 27.33 -3.85 -13.89
C TYR A 99 27.36 -2.56 -13.08
N ASP A 100 26.46 -1.62 -13.46
CA ASP A 100 26.31 -0.31 -12.82
C ASP A 100 25.37 -0.37 -11.63
N TYR A 101 24.34 -1.22 -11.68
CA TYR A 101 23.32 -1.38 -10.66
C TYR A 101 23.24 -2.83 -10.18
N LEU A 102 22.84 -3.00 -8.92
CA LEU A 102 22.53 -4.31 -8.35
C LEU A 102 21.09 -4.31 -7.83
N LEU A 103 20.23 -5.09 -8.48
CA LEU A 103 18.86 -5.33 -8.06
C LEU A 103 18.79 -6.51 -7.10
N LEU A 104 18.31 -6.25 -5.89
CA LEU A 104 18.08 -7.24 -4.83
C LEU A 104 16.58 -7.39 -4.61
N ASP A 105 16.01 -8.45 -5.15
CA ASP A 105 14.57 -8.70 -5.12
C ASP A 105 14.18 -9.53 -3.90
N GLU A 106 13.13 -9.09 -3.17
CA GLU A 106 12.62 -9.70 -1.92
C GLU A 106 13.73 -9.93 -0.87
N VAL A 107 14.60 -8.92 -0.69
CA VAL A 107 15.84 -9.01 0.12
C VAL A 107 15.60 -9.39 1.58
N GLN A 108 14.41 -9.15 2.14
CA GLN A 108 14.06 -9.50 3.52
C GLN A 108 14.07 -11.02 3.82
N ASN A 109 14.15 -11.84 2.79
CA ASN A 109 14.27 -13.29 2.97
C ASN A 109 15.69 -13.71 3.34
N LEU A 110 16.70 -12.85 3.12
CA LEU A 110 18.07 -13.09 3.56
C LEU A 110 18.24 -12.70 5.05
N PRO A 111 18.69 -13.58 5.94
CA PRO A 111 19.04 -13.20 7.32
C PRO A 111 20.12 -12.11 7.36
N SER A 112 19.95 -11.10 8.22
CA SER A 112 20.89 -9.97 8.39
C SER A 112 21.18 -9.21 7.08
N TRP A 113 20.23 -9.17 6.17
CA TRP A 113 20.33 -8.49 4.86
C TRP A 113 20.72 -7.02 4.98
N ASP A 114 20.26 -6.33 6.01
CA ASP A 114 20.50 -4.91 6.29
C ASP A 114 21.99 -4.61 6.50
N MET A 115 22.71 -5.50 7.21
CA MET A 115 24.15 -5.40 7.40
C MET A 115 24.91 -5.59 6.09
N TRP A 116 24.49 -6.56 5.29
CA TRP A 116 25.11 -6.82 4.00
C TRP A 116 24.86 -5.69 2.99
N VAL A 117 23.63 -5.21 2.87
CA VAL A 117 23.26 -4.05 2.04
C VAL A 117 24.03 -2.80 2.47
N SER A 118 24.16 -2.54 3.78
CA SER A 118 24.96 -1.43 4.29
C SER A 118 26.45 -1.55 3.90
N LYS A 119 27.00 -2.78 3.87
CA LYS A 119 28.36 -3.04 3.40
C LYS A 119 28.52 -2.75 1.90
N LEU A 120 27.57 -3.21 1.07
CA LEU A 120 27.55 -2.95 -0.36
C LEU A 120 27.45 -1.45 -0.66
N TYR A 121 26.56 -0.73 0.04
CA TYR A 121 26.40 0.71 -0.09
C TYR A 121 27.72 1.46 0.21
N ARG A 122 28.40 1.12 1.32
CA ARG A 122 29.71 1.72 1.66
C ARG A 122 30.81 1.43 0.64
N ARG A 123 30.68 0.34 -0.14
CA ARG A 123 31.57 0.00 -1.26
C ARG A 123 31.20 0.71 -2.57
N GLY A 124 30.23 1.64 -2.53
CA GLY A 124 29.83 2.43 -3.68
C GLY A 124 28.94 1.69 -4.69
N LYS A 125 28.32 0.55 -4.31
CA LYS A 125 27.39 -0.14 -5.21
C LYS A 125 26.06 0.63 -5.29
N ASN A 126 25.54 0.85 -6.50
CA ASN A 126 24.21 1.41 -6.74
C ASN A 126 23.16 0.31 -6.55
N LEU A 127 22.34 0.45 -5.50
CA LEU A 127 21.42 -0.59 -5.08
C LEU A 127 19.96 -0.21 -5.40
N VAL A 128 19.25 -1.15 -6.00
CA VAL A 128 17.79 -1.16 -6.11
C VAL A 128 17.30 -2.37 -5.33
N ILE A 129 16.38 -2.16 -4.39
CA ILE A 129 15.95 -3.19 -3.45
C ILE A 129 14.44 -3.27 -3.46
N THR A 130 13.89 -4.47 -3.51
CA THR A 130 12.46 -4.67 -3.30
C THR A 130 12.17 -5.42 -2.01
N GLY A 131 10.99 -5.17 -1.45
CA GLY A 131 10.52 -5.91 -0.28
C GLY A 131 9.03 -5.73 0.00
N SER A 132 8.41 -6.78 0.52
CA SER A 132 6.96 -6.85 0.78
C SER A 132 6.56 -6.56 2.24
N ASN A 133 7.43 -5.90 3.01
CA ASN A 133 7.21 -5.66 4.43
C ASN A 133 7.47 -4.21 4.85
N ALA A 134 6.47 -3.57 5.49
CA ALA A 134 6.59 -2.21 6.04
C ALA A 134 7.67 -2.11 7.15
N LYS A 135 7.94 -3.20 7.86
CA LYS A 135 9.00 -3.25 8.89
C LYS A 135 10.41 -3.18 8.33
N LEU A 136 10.63 -3.49 7.06
CA LEU A 136 11.89 -3.20 6.39
C LEU A 136 12.32 -1.74 6.61
N LEU A 137 11.35 -0.86 6.87
CA LEU A 137 11.57 0.57 7.03
C LEU A 137 11.70 1.03 8.49
N SER A 138 11.12 0.31 9.46
CA SER A 138 10.93 0.90 10.79
C SER A 138 11.87 0.39 11.87
N SER A 139 12.37 -0.83 11.80
CA SER A 139 13.23 -1.38 12.87
C SER A 139 14.61 -1.87 12.42
N GLU A 140 14.69 -2.58 11.31
CA GLU A 140 15.97 -3.13 10.82
C GLU A 140 16.77 -2.08 10.04
N MET A 141 16.10 -1.26 9.22
CA MET A 141 16.75 -0.16 8.50
C MET A 141 17.02 1.08 9.34
N ALA A 142 16.21 1.34 10.37
CA ALA A 142 16.41 2.50 11.24
C ALA A 142 17.78 2.51 11.94
N THR A 143 18.42 1.36 12.09
CA THR A 143 19.73 1.24 12.72
C THR A 143 20.90 1.26 11.72
N SER A 144 20.77 0.55 10.58
CA SER A 144 21.90 0.33 9.66
C SER A 144 21.88 1.19 8.39
N LEU A 145 20.70 1.62 7.94
CA LEU A 145 20.50 2.32 6.66
C LEU A 145 19.82 3.70 6.78
N THR A 146 19.71 4.24 7.99
CA THR A 146 19.11 5.57 8.24
C THR A 146 19.71 6.65 7.33
N GLY A 147 18.85 7.36 6.58
CA GLY A 147 19.28 8.44 5.68
C GLY A 147 20.00 8.00 4.42
N ARG A 148 20.02 6.69 4.10
CA ARG A 148 20.76 6.11 2.95
C ARG A 148 19.88 5.56 1.86
N TYR A 149 18.57 5.77 1.90
CA TYR A 149 17.63 5.25 0.90
C TYR A 149 16.56 6.26 0.51
N LEU A 150 16.06 6.10 -0.70
CA LEU A 150 14.85 6.73 -1.23
C LEU A 150 13.76 5.67 -1.28
N LYS A 151 12.64 5.93 -0.60
CA LYS A 151 11.51 5.01 -0.54
C LYS A 151 10.57 5.23 -1.71
N ILE A 152 10.16 4.15 -2.35
CA ILE A 152 9.16 4.11 -3.40
C ILE A 152 8.06 3.16 -2.94
N ASP A 153 6.92 3.71 -2.54
CA ASP A 153 5.78 2.91 -2.11
C ASP A 153 4.92 2.51 -3.32
N MET A 154 4.76 1.21 -3.50
CA MET A 154 3.88 0.65 -4.52
C MET A 154 2.62 0.08 -3.88
N LEU A 155 1.47 0.51 -4.39
CA LEU A 155 0.15 -0.02 -4.04
C LEU A 155 -0.41 -0.81 -5.24
N PRO A 156 -1.52 -1.56 -5.10
CA PRO A 156 -2.25 -2.10 -6.25
C PRO A 156 -2.49 -1.03 -7.32
N PHE A 157 -2.82 -1.34 -8.53
CA PHE A 157 -3.05 -0.35 -9.59
C PHE A 157 -4.03 0.73 -9.13
N SER A 158 -3.77 1.98 -9.51
CA SER A 158 -4.71 3.07 -9.34
C SER A 158 -5.87 2.92 -10.34
N LEU A 159 -6.90 3.75 -10.17
CA LEU A 159 -7.95 3.84 -11.17
C LEU A 159 -7.38 4.28 -12.54
N ASP A 160 -6.49 5.26 -12.55
CA ASP A 160 -5.79 5.73 -13.76
C ASP A 160 -5.00 4.61 -14.44
N GLU A 161 -4.21 3.85 -13.66
CA GLU A 161 -3.45 2.70 -14.18
C GLU A 161 -4.39 1.61 -14.73
N THR A 162 -5.54 1.40 -14.07
CA THR A 162 -6.57 0.45 -14.52
C THR A 162 -7.26 0.92 -15.80
N MET A 163 -7.57 2.21 -15.90
CA MET A 163 -8.13 2.80 -17.11
C MET A 163 -7.14 2.71 -18.27
N SER A 164 -5.88 3.09 -18.02
CA SER A 164 -4.81 3.01 -19.02
C SER A 164 -4.56 1.58 -19.51
N TRP A 165 -4.68 0.57 -18.63
CA TRP A 165 -4.64 -0.85 -19.00
C TRP A 165 -5.71 -1.23 -20.02
N ASN A 166 -6.85 -0.54 -20.00
CA ASN A 166 -7.98 -0.73 -20.90
C ASN A 166 -8.04 0.30 -22.05
N ASP A 167 -6.93 0.98 -22.35
CA ASP A 167 -6.78 2.02 -23.37
C ASP A 167 -7.76 3.21 -23.19
N ILE A 168 -8.11 3.53 -21.95
CA ILE A 168 -8.98 4.66 -21.60
C ILE A 168 -8.14 5.73 -20.88
N ASP A 169 -8.16 6.96 -21.42
CA ASP A 169 -7.65 8.14 -20.73
C ASP A 169 -8.74 8.69 -19.80
N ILE A 170 -8.54 8.55 -18.48
CA ILE A 170 -9.53 9.00 -17.49
C ILE A 170 -9.70 10.53 -17.46
N HIS A 171 -8.67 11.29 -17.86
CA HIS A 171 -8.70 12.76 -17.84
C HIS A 171 -9.34 13.36 -19.09
N ALA A 172 -9.34 12.61 -20.20
CA ALA A 172 -9.93 13.01 -21.46
C ALA A 172 -10.55 11.82 -22.20
N PRO A 173 -11.54 11.12 -21.61
CA PRO A 173 -12.13 9.96 -22.24
C PRO A 173 -12.89 10.39 -23.50
N ARG A 174 -12.73 9.62 -24.58
CA ARG A 174 -13.53 9.81 -25.79
C ARG A 174 -14.99 9.53 -25.48
N GLU A 175 -15.91 10.19 -26.20
CA GLU A 175 -17.37 10.03 -25.98
C GLU A 175 -17.81 8.57 -25.98
N GLU A 176 -17.29 7.76 -26.91
CA GLU A 176 -17.53 6.32 -27.03
C GLU A 176 -16.95 5.49 -25.87
N GLN A 177 -16.00 6.04 -25.07
CA GLN A 177 -15.35 5.40 -23.94
C GLN A 177 -16.00 5.75 -22.59
N LEU A 178 -16.83 6.79 -22.53
CA LEU A 178 -17.43 7.28 -21.27
C LEU A 178 -18.21 6.20 -20.54
N ALA A 179 -19.06 5.45 -21.25
CA ALA A 179 -19.82 4.35 -20.65
C ALA A 179 -18.89 3.24 -20.11
N LYS A 180 -17.85 2.90 -20.86
CA LYS A 180 -16.85 1.91 -20.43
C LYS A 180 -16.08 2.40 -19.22
N ALA A 181 -15.68 3.68 -19.19
CA ALA A 181 -14.98 4.28 -18.07
C ALA A 181 -15.83 4.24 -16.79
N THR A 182 -17.14 4.54 -16.88
CA THR A 182 -18.06 4.47 -15.74
C THR A 182 -18.18 3.04 -15.19
N ILE A 183 -18.37 2.06 -16.07
CA ILE A 183 -18.46 0.65 -15.69
C ILE A 183 -17.15 0.18 -15.04
N LEU A 184 -16.01 0.56 -15.61
CA LEU A 184 -14.70 0.17 -15.09
C LEU A 184 -14.38 0.83 -13.75
N ALA A 185 -14.84 2.08 -13.55
CA ALA A 185 -14.69 2.78 -12.27
C ALA A 185 -15.51 2.09 -11.15
N ASP A 186 -16.76 1.71 -11.43
CA ASP A 186 -17.59 0.95 -10.49
C ASP A 186 -16.98 -0.42 -10.19
N ASP A 187 -16.50 -1.12 -11.22
CA ASP A 187 -15.80 -2.41 -11.07
C ASP A 187 -14.52 -2.26 -10.23
N TYR A 188 -13.72 -1.21 -10.48
CA TYR A 188 -12.52 -0.92 -9.70
C TYR A 188 -12.84 -0.64 -8.23
N MET A 189 -13.87 0.16 -7.96
CA MET A 189 -14.31 0.46 -6.60
C MET A 189 -14.70 -0.83 -5.85
N ARG A 190 -15.34 -1.79 -6.51
CA ARG A 190 -15.77 -3.07 -5.90
C ARG A 190 -14.64 -4.08 -5.80
N ASN A 191 -13.91 -4.30 -6.88
CA ASN A 191 -12.99 -5.43 -7.05
C ASN A 191 -11.52 -5.06 -6.91
N GLY A 192 -11.22 -3.76 -6.73
CA GLY A 192 -9.87 -3.26 -6.49
C GLY A 192 -8.95 -3.29 -7.71
N GLY A 193 -7.66 -3.06 -7.45
CA GLY A 193 -6.61 -2.82 -8.43
C GLY A 193 -5.46 -3.83 -8.44
N TYR A 194 -5.61 -5.03 -7.89
CA TYR A 194 -4.54 -6.01 -7.99
C TYR A 194 -4.28 -6.41 -9.45
N PRO A 195 -3.03 -6.35 -9.95
CA PRO A 195 -2.71 -6.53 -11.38
C PRO A 195 -3.28 -7.82 -11.99
N GLU A 196 -3.17 -8.93 -11.28
CA GLU A 196 -3.66 -10.23 -11.78
C GLU A 196 -5.20 -10.28 -11.90
N THR A 197 -5.91 -9.57 -11.03
CA THR A 197 -7.37 -9.51 -11.08
C THR A 197 -7.90 -8.57 -12.15
N ILE A 198 -7.15 -7.53 -12.51
CA ILE A 198 -7.49 -6.64 -13.62
C ILE A 198 -7.41 -7.37 -14.95
N LYS A 199 -6.39 -8.21 -15.12
CA LYS A 199 -6.23 -9.05 -16.31
C LYS A 199 -7.36 -10.06 -16.49
N ALA A 200 -7.90 -10.58 -15.39
CA ALA A 200 -8.90 -11.64 -15.41
C ALA A 200 -9.86 -11.51 -14.21
N ARG A 201 -10.89 -10.69 -14.32
CA ARG A 201 -11.86 -10.46 -13.23
C ARG A 201 -12.54 -11.73 -12.70
N ALA A 202 -12.73 -12.73 -13.55
CA ALA A 202 -13.35 -14.00 -13.14
C ALA A 202 -12.60 -14.74 -12.02
N ILE A 203 -11.28 -14.53 -11.87
CA ILE A 203 -10.49 -15.18 -10.83
C ILE A 203 -10.39 -14.36 -9.54
N THR A 204 -10.88 -13.12 -9.49
CA THR A 204 -10.67 -12.17 -8.39
C THR A 204 -10.90 -12.79 -7.03
N LYS A 205 -12.07 -13.38 -6.81
CA LYS A 205 -12.45 -13.95 -5.51
C LYS A 205 -11.47 -15.03 -5.05
N ASN A 206 -11.21 -16.03 -5.91
CA ASN A 206 -10.33 -17.14 -5.56
C ASN A 206 -8.88 -16.69 -5.39
N TYR A 207 -8.41 -15.80 -6.25
CA TYR A 207 -7.05 -15.29 -6.21
C TYR A 207 -6.79 -14.49 -4.93
N LEU A 208 -7.65 -13.53 -4.60
CA LEU A 208 -7.46 -12.67 -3.44
C LEU A 208 -7.70 -13.41 -2.12
N SER A 209 -8.62 -14.36 -2.06
CA SER A 209 -8.78 -15.24 -0.89
C SER A 209 -7.50 -16.05 -0.64
N THR A 210 -6.95 -16.68 -1.68
CA THR A 210 -5.68 -17.42 -1.58
C THR A 210 -4.51 -16.53 -1.21
N LEU A 211 -4.48 -15.30 -1.75
CA LEU A 211 -3.44 -14.32 -1.43
C LEU A 211 -3.55 -13.87 0.04
N PHE A 212 -4.76 -13.64 0.53
CA PHE A 212 -5.03 -13.31 1.93
C PHE A 212 -4.51 -14.39 2.87
N ASP A 213 -4.85 -15.65 2.62
CA ASP A 213 -4.35 -16.78 3.39
C ASP A 213 -2.82 -16.88 3.36
N SER A 214 -2.23 -16.69 2.20
CA SER A 214 -0.78 -16.69 2.03
C SER A 214 -0.10 -15.58 2.84
N ILE A 215 -0.66 -14.37 2.85
CA ILE A 215 -0.16 -13.24 3.65
C ILE A 215 -0.25 -13.59 5.14
N LEU A 216 -1.39 -14.06 5.62
CA LEU A 216 -1.59 -14.41 7.03
C LEU A 216 -0.65 -15.53 7.50
N LEU A 217 -0.50 -16.58 6.70
CA LEU A 217 0.29 -17.74 7.12
C LEU A 217 1.79 -17.54 6.93
N LYS A 218 2.21 -17.01 5.76
CA LYS A 218 3.65 -16.88 5.42
C LYS A 218 4.26 -15.59 5.97
N ASP A 219 3.58 -14.45 5.72
CA ASP A 219 4.16 -13.14 6.00
C ASP A 219 3.89 -12.69 7.45
N VAL A 220 2.84 -13.21 8.10
CA VAL A 220 2.51 -12.88 9.49
C VAL A 220 2.82 -14.04 10.44
N ALA A 221 2.07 -15.14 10.36
CA ALA A 221 2.12 -16.20 11.36
C ALA A 221 3.51 -16.87 11.46
N LYS A 222 4.10 -17.25 10.32
CA LYS A 222 5.43 -17.89 10.26
C LYS A 222 6.52 -16.92 10.75
N ARG A 223 6.49 -15.67 10.30
CA ARG A 223 7.50 -14.65 10.64
C ARG A 223 7.51 -14.33 12.13
N HIS A 224 6.34 -14.11 12.72
CA HIS A 224 6.20 -13.75 14.13
C HIS A 224 6.07 -14.97 15.06
N LYS A 225 6.18 -16.18 14.51
CA LYS A 225 6.01 -17.44 15.26
C LYS A 225 4.71 -17.45 16.07
N VAL A 226 3.61 -16.98 15.43
CA VAL A 226 2.28 -16.93 16.06
C VAL A 226 1.82 -18.35 16.35
N ARG A 227 1.55 -18.67 17.62
CA ARG A 227 1.09 -20.00 18.03
C ARG A 227 -0.38 -20.23 17.75
N ASN A 228 -1.21 -19.23 18.01
CA ASN A 228 -2.65 -19.29 17.75
C ASN A 228 -2.97 -18.57 16.43
N THR A 229 -2.90 -19.30 15.34
CA THR A 229 -3.20 -18.78 14.00
C THR A 229 -4.69 -18.57 13.79
N THR A 230 -5.56 -19.28 14.53
CA THR A 230 -7.01 -19.11 14.47
C THR A 230 -7.42 -17.71 14.97
N ASP A 231 -6.90 -17.27 16.10
CA ASP A 231 -7.17 -15.92 16.63
C ASP A 231 -6.70 -14.84 15.66
N LEU A 232 -5.53 -15.03 15.04
CA LEU A 232 -5.01 -14.10 14.04
C LEU A 232 -5.94 -14.02 12.82
N TYR A 233 -6.42 -15.18 12.33
CA TYR A 233 -7.33 -15.27 11.20
C TYR A 233 -8.69 -14.62 11.52
N ASN A 234 -9.26 -14.91 12.69
CA ASN A 234 -10.51 -14.34 13.14
C ASN A 234 -10.42 -12.80 13.24
N LEU A 235 -9.31 -12.29 13.82
CA LEU A 235 -9.07 -10.85 13.88
C LEU A 235 -8.96 -10.23 12.49
N ALA A 236 -8.20 -10.84 11.58
CA ALA A 236 -8.04 -10.33 10.22
C ALA A 236 -9.37 -10.28 9.46
N THR A 237 -10.18 -11.33 9.57
CA THR A 237 -11.52 -11.40 8.95
C THR A 237 -12.48 -10.39 9.57
N TYR A 238 -12.43 -10.21 10.88
CA TYR A 238 -13.20 -9.18 11.57
C TYR A 238 -12.85 -7.77 11.08
N LEU A 239 -11.56 -7.47 10.96
CA LEU A 239 -11.08 -6.17 10.46
C LEU A 239 -11.50 -5.92 9.00
N LEU A 240 -11.47 -6.95 8.13
CA LEU A 240 -12.01 -6.86 6.77
C LEU A 240 -13.50 -6.54 6.76
N SER A 241 -14.29 -7.19 7.62
CA SER A 241 -15.74 -6.98 7.69
C SER A 241 -16.11 -5.61 8.30
N ASN A 242 -15.21 -5.03 9.08
CA ASN A 242 -15.38 -3.74 9.77
C ASN A 242 -14.47 -2.63 9.23
N PHE A 243 -14.02 -2.73 7.98
CA PHE A 243 -13.20 -1.68 7.35
C PHE A 243 -13.93 -0.34 7.34
N CYS A 244 -13.16 0.76 7.36
CA CYS A 244 -13.60 2.15 7.53
C CYS A 244 -14.25 2.46 8.90
N ASN A 245 -14.36 1.50 9.81
CA ASN A 245 -14.86 1.76 11.16
C ASN A 245 -13.72 2.01 12.15
N PRO A 246 -13.98 2.83 13.19
CA PRO A 246 -13.08 2.93 14.34
C PRO A 246 -13.05 1.60 15.09
N VAL A 247 -11.86 1.15 15.48
CA VAL A 247 -11.61 -0.05 16.28
C VAL A 247 -10.64 0.28 17.42
N SER A 248 -10.82 -0.35 18.56
CA SER A 248 -9.86 -0.30 19.68
C SER A 248 -9.41 -1.71 20.05
N SER A 249 -8.16 -1.82 20.51
CA SER A 249 -7.63 -3.14 20.90
C SER A 249 -8.38 -3.74 22.09
N ASN A 250 -9.03 -2.92 22.93
CA ASN A 250 -9.85 -3.38 24.05
C ASN A 250 -11.15 -4.02 23.56
N GLU A 251 -11.87 -3.34 22.67
CA GLU A 251 -13.12 -3.86 22.07
C GLU A 251 -12.84 -5.15 21.30
N LEU A 252 -11.81 -5.14 20.44
CA LEU A 252 -11.42 -6.31 19.66
C LEU A 252 -11.07 -7.52 20.56
N ALA A 253 -10.37 -7.30 21.69
CA ALA A 253 -10.02 -8.36 22.61
C ALA A 253 -11.26 -9.01 23.23
N VAL A 254 -12.25 -8.20 23.59
CA VAL A 254 -13.51 -8.67 24.20
C VAL A 254 -14.38 -9.38 23.17
N GLU A 255 -14.64 -8.75 22.02
CA GLU A 255 -15.52 -9.30 20.98
C GLU A 255 -15.05 -10.62 20.40
N LEU A 256 -13.71 -10.74 20.23
CA LEU A 256 -13.12 -11.94 19.63
C LEU A 256 -12.63 -12.95 20.66
N GLY A 257 -12.79 -12.68 21.96
CA GLY A 257 -12.33 -13.57 23.03
C GLY A 257 -10.82 -13.80 23.01
N LEU A 258 -10.04 -12.78 22.60
CA LEU A 258 -8.57 -12.91 22.52
C LEU A 258 -7.94 -12.89 23.90
N SER A 259 -6.81 -13.56 24.04
CA SER A 259 -6.15 -13.81 25.32
C SER A 259 -5.79 -12.56 26.12
N SER A 260 -5.51 -11.44 25.46
CA SER A 260 -5.23 -10.15 26.10
C SER A 260 -5.26 -8.99 25.11
N VAL A 261 -5.48 -7.77 25.61
CA VAL A 261 -5.37 -6.51 24.84
C VAL A 261 -3.96 -6.34 24.25
N ALA A 262 -2.92 -6.78 24.96
CA ALA A 262 -1.54 -6.71 24.48
C ALA A 262 -1.32 -7.63 23.27
N THR A 263 -1.89 -8.84 23.29
CA THR A 263 -1.86 -9.78 22.15
C THR A 263 -2.62 -9.21 20.96
N THR A 264 -3.82 -8.68 21.19
CA THR A 264 -4.63 -8.03 20.15
C THR A 264 -3.87 -6.90 19.46
N LYS A 265 -3.24 -6.02 20.25
CA LYS A 265 -2.41 -4.94 19.71
C LYS A 265 -1.26 -5.46 18.85
N LYS A 266 -0.53 -6.49 19.32
CA LYS A 266 0.54 -7.12 18.55
C LYS A 266 0.02 -7.71 17.23
N PHE A 267 -1.12 -8.39 17.24
CA PHE A 267 -1.71 -8.94 16.02
C PHE A 267 -2.11 -7.84 15.04
N CYS A 268 -2.71 -6.73 15.53
CA CYS A 268 -2.98 -5.57 14.68
C CYS A 268 -1.69 -5.01 14.03
N ASP A 269 -0.62 -4.88 14.82
CA ASP A 269 0.67 -4.40 14.32
C ASP A 269 1.28 -5.40 13.30
N TYR A 270 1.17 -6.71 13.53
CA TYR A 270 1.63 -7.74 12.61
C TYR A 270 0.85 -7.77 11.28
N LEU A 271 -0.47 -7.50 11.34
CA LEU A 271 -1.33 -7.43 10.16
C LEU A 271 -1.08 -6.15 9.31
N ALA A 272 -0.53 -5.11 9.92
CA ALA A 272 -0.14 -3.89 9.20
C ALA A 272 1.19 -4.05 8.43
N GLU A 273 2.10 -4.93 8.91
CA GLU A 273 3.43 -5.09 8.32
C GLU A 273 3.43 -5.50 6.84
N PRO A 274 2.59 -6.45 6.37
CA PRO A 274 2.49 -6.81 4.96
C PRO A 274 1.64 -5.85 4.13
N TYR A 275 1.33 -4.66 4.65
CA TYR A 275 0.43 -3.67 4.02
C TYR A 275 -1.01 -4.15 3.82
N LEU A 276 -1.45 -5.18 4.54
CA LEU A 276 -2.82 -5.68 4.41
C LEU A 276 -3.83 -4.70 5.01
N PHE A 277 -3.51 -4.16 6.20
CA PHE A 277 -4.32 -3.18 6.91
C PHE A 277 -3.54 -1.92 7.23
N PHE A 278 -4.26 -0.81 7.26
CA PHE A 278 -3.79 0.49 7.73
C PHE A 278 -4.68 0.99 8.85
N TYR A 279 -4.09 1.69 9.81
CA TYR A 279 -4.81 2.25 10.95
C TYR A 279 -4.69 3.77 10.94
N LEU A 280 -5.82 4.45 10.72
CA LEU A 280 -5.89 5.90 10.69
C LEU A 280 -6.27 6.43 12.09
N PRO A 281 -5.38 7.16 12.78
CA PRO A 281 -5.69 7.70 14.10
C PRO A 281 -6.63 8.90 14.02
N ARG A 282 -7.37 9.15 15.11
CA ARG A 282 -8.18 10.35 15.28
C ARG A 282 -7.28 11.57 15.49
N PHE A 283 -7.52 12.64 14.74
CA PHE A 283 -6.80 13.90 14.92
C PHE A 283 -7.05 14.48 16.32
N ASN A 284 -5.98 14.86 16.99
CA ASN A 284 -6.03 15.62 18.23
C ASN A 284 -4.71 16.36 18.42
N ASN A 285 -4.77 17.61 18.90
CA ASN A 285 -3.58 18.40 19.19
C ASN A 285 -2.76 17.84 20.37
N LYS A 286 -3.36 16.98 21.20
CA LYS A 286 -2.69 16.30 22.33
C LYS A 286 -2.35 14.87 21.93
N LEU A 287 -1.07 14.56 21.74
CA LEU A 287 -0.56 13.24 21.34
C LEU A 287 -1.09 12.09 22.24
N LYS A 288 -1.22 12.35 23.56
CA LYS A 288 -1.74 11.36 24.51
C LYS A 288 -3.19 10.96 24.21
N LEU A 289 -4.03 11.93 23.82
CA LEU A 289 -5.42 11.67 23.46
C LEU A 289 -5.52 10.97 22.11
N MET A 290 -4.72 11.37 21.13
CA MET A 290 -4.63 10.71 19.83
C MET A 290 -4.28 9.23 19.96
N LYS A 291 -3.28 8.89 20.80
CA LYS A 291 -2.86 7.50 21.03
C LYS A 291 -3.89 6.62 21.73
N LYS A 292 -4.81 7.22 22.51
CA LYS A 292 -5.87 6.50 23.25
C LYS A 292 -7.16 6.33 22.46
N ALA A 293 -7.39 7.17 21.46
CA ALA A 293 -8.59 7.11 20.63
C ALA A 293 -8.62 5.83 19.78
N PRO A 294 -9.82 5.28 19.48
CA PRO A 294 -9.98 4.27 18.45
C PRO A 294 -9.38 4.74 17.12
N ARG A 295 -8.90 3.80 16.32
CA ARG A 295 -8.32 4.06 14.99
C ARG A 295 -9.24 3.48 13.93
N LYS A 296 -9.55 4.23 12.87
CA LYS A 296 -10.25 3.65 11.71
C LYS A 296 -9.32 2.62 11.04
N VAL A 297 -9.87 1.47 10.64
CA VAL A 297 -9.13 0.44 9.90
C VAL A 297 -9.44 0.54 8.41
N TYR A 298 -8.42 0.54 7.59
CA TYR A 298 -8.53 0.53 6.13
C TYR A 298 -7.79 -0.67 5.55
N VAL A 299 -8.21 -1.10 4.36
CA VAL A 299 -7.65 -2.24 3.65
C VAL A 299 -6.90 -1.73 2.43
N VAL A 300 -5.81 -2.37 2.07
CA VAL A 300 -5.00 -1.97 0.91
C VAL A 300 -5.76 -2.01 -0.41
N ASP A 301 -6.81 -2.84 -0.49
CA ASP A 301 -7.59 -3.04 -1.72
C ASP A 301 -8.98 -3.58 -1.41
N ASN A 302 -9.99 -3.02 -2.05
CA ASN A 302 -11.39 -3.42 -1.86
C ASN A 302 -11.67 -4.87 -2.28
N GLY A 303 -10.89 -5.41 -3.20
CA GLY A 303 -11.05 -6.77 -3.65
C GLY A 303 -10.90 -7.80 -2.52
N PHE A 304 -10.09 -7.53 -1.49
CA PHE A 304 -10.01 -8.40 -0.31
C PHE A 304 -11.32 -8.41 0.47
N VAL A 305 -12.00 -7.25 0.59
CA VAL A 305 -13.29 -7.16 1.25
C VAL A 305 -14.32 -8.03 0.53
N GLN A 306 -14.40 -7.90 -0.80
CA GLN A 306 -15.34 -8.68 -1.62
C GLN A 306 -15.03 -10.17 -1.65
N SER A 307 -13.76 -10.53 -1.49
CA SER A 307 -13.33 -11.94 -1.60
C SER A 307 -13.43 -12.71 -0.29
N THR A 308 -13.31 -12.04 0.87
CA THR A 308 -13.04 -12.70 2.16
C THR A 308 -13.96 -12.24 3.29
N ALA A 309 -14.50 -11.01 3.23
CA ALA A 309 -15.33 -10.49 4.32
C ALA A 309 -16.69 -11.20 4.38
N PHE A 310 -17.19 -11.39 5.62
CA PHE A 310 -18.55 -11.86 5.87
C PHE A 310 -19.55 -10.69 5.77
N ASN A 311 -19.76 -10.18 4.57
CA ASN A 311 -20.72 -9.10 4.34
C ASN A 311 -21.97 -9.63 3.63
N LEU A 312 -23.12 -9.43 4.26
CA LEU A 312 -24.42 -9.76 3.68
C LEU A 312 -24.99 -8.65 2.78
N SER A 313 -24.38 -7.45 2.80
CA SER A 313 -24.78 -6.31 1.98
C SER A 313 -23.57 -5.51 1.50
N GLU A 314 -23.60 -5.07 0.25
CA GLU A 314 -22.61 -4.12 -0.27
C GLU A 314 -22.73 -2.77 0.44
N ASN A 315 -21.66 -2.36 1.08
CA ASN A 315 -21.55 -1.01 1.63
C ASN A 315 -20.74 -0.13 0.68
N LEU A 316 -21.40 0.41 -0.35
CA LEU A 316 -20.76 1.23 -1.39
C LEU A 316 -20.09 2.48 -0.81
N GLY A 317 -20.66 3.06 0.24
CA GLY A 317 -20.07 4.21 0.93
C GLY A 317 -18.70 3.88 1.53
N ARG A 318 -18.56 2.73 2.20
CA ARG A 318 -17.26 2.31 2.75
C ARG A 318 -16.28 1.89 1.66
N LEU A 319 -16.73 1.26 0.58
CA LEU A 319 -15.85 0.93 -0.54
C LEU A 319 -15.27 2.20 -1.18
N LEU A 320 -16.10 3.23 -1.35
CA LEU A 320 -15.65 4.53 -1.84
C LEU A 320 -14.67 5.19 -0.85
N GLU A 321 -14.99 5.18 0.44
CA GLU A 321 -14.12 5.73 1.49
C GLU A 321 -12.76 5.03 1.52
N ASN A 322 -12.73 3.70 1.43
CA ASN A 322 -11.48 2.95 1.38
C ASN A 322 -10.68 3.24 0.10
N GLN A 323 -11.34 3.40 -1.05
CA GLN A 323 -10.70 3.82 -2.30
C GLN A 323 -10.03 5.19 -2.16
N VAL A 324 -10.74 6.17 -1.57
CA VAL A 324 -10.20 7.51 -1.30
C VAL A 324 -9.02 7.45 -0.33
N PHE A 325 -9.10 6.63 0.71
CA PHE A 325 -7.97 6.41 1.63
C PHE A 325 -6.72 5.91 0.89
N VAL A 326 -6.86 4.89 0.05
CA VAL A 326 -5.74 4.33 -0.72
C VAL A 326 -5.17 5.37 -1.70
N GLU A 327 -6.03 6.20 -2.29
CA GLU A 327 -5.58 7.29 -3.16
C GLU A 327 -4.83 8.38 -2.38
N LEU A 328 -5.26 8.72 -1.17
CA LEU A 328 -4.51 9.64 -0.29
C LEU A 328 -3.11 9.10 0.06
N LEU A 329 -2.97 7.78 0.29
CA LEU A 329 -1.65 7.15 0.44
C LEU A 329 -0.80 7.32 -0.83
N ARG A 330 -1.38 7.13 -2.03
CA ARG A 330 -0.68 7.34 -3.32
C ARG A 330 -0.17 8.77 -3.45
N ARG A 331 -0.94 9.74 -2.96
CA ARG A 331 -0.55 11.16 -2.93
C ARG A 331 0.50 11.49 -1.89
N GLY A 332 0.90 10.51 -1.03
CA GLY A 332 1.96 10.66 -0.05
C GLY A 332 1.50 11.12 1.31
N TYR A 333 0.21 11.11 1.57
CA TYR A 333 -0.26 11.31 2.92
C TYR A 333 0.01 10.06 3.77
N GLU A 334 0.43 10.28 5.02
CA GLU A 334 0.86 9.23 5.94
C GLU A 334 -0.07 9.19 7.15
N PRO A 335 -0.72 8.04 7.44
CA PRO A 335 -1.53 7.87 8.63
C PRO A 335 -0.77 8.21 9.92
N GLY A 336 -1.35 9.10 10.73
CA GLY A 336 -0.75 9.52 12.00
C GLY A 336 0.35 10.58 11.91
N ASN A 337 0.73 10.98 10.70
CA ASN A 337 1.66 12.08 10.44
C ASN A 337 0.95 13.22 9.69
N THR A 338 0.50 12.95 8.48
CA THR A 338 -0.15 13.95 7.62
C THR A 338 -1.62 13.62 7.30
N LEU A 339 -2.12 12.43 7.70
CA LEU A 339 -3.47 11.97 7.48
C LEU A 339 -4.11 11.44 8.77
N PHE A 340 -5.35 11.87 9.03
CA PHE A 340 -6.13 11.54 10.22
C PHE A 340 -7.61 11.48 9.86
N TYR A 341 -8.46 10.90 10.75
CA TYR A 341 -9.89 11.19 10.79
C TYR A 341 -10.21 12.12 11.97
N TYR A 342 -11.39 12.72 12.00
CA TYR A 342 -11.76 13.63 13.08
C TYR A 342 -13.19 13.37 13.58
N ARG A 343 -13.43 13.67 14.83
CA ARG A 343 -14.77 13.77 15.40
C ARG A 343 -14.90 15.11 16.09
N THR A 344 -15.92 15.87 15.70
CA THR A 344 -16.28 17.16 16.29
C THR A 344 -16.72 17.01 17.74
N ARG A 345 -16.94 18.12 18.43
CA ARG A 345 -17.45 18.12 19.81
C ARG A 345 -18.85 17.53 19.90
N ASN A 346 -19.66 17.66 18.85
CA ASN A 346 -21.00 17.07 18.74
C ASN A 346 -20.98 15.67 18.13
N ASP A 347 -19.84 15.01 18.17
CA ASP A 347 -19.62 13.62 17.72
C ASP A 347 -19.93 13.38 16.22
N LYS A 348 -19.85 14.43 15.39
CA LYS A 348 -19.89 14.27 13.94
C LYS A 348 -18.53 13.84 13.42
N GLU A 349 -18.52 12.89 12.51
CA GLU A 349 -17.29 12.34 11.94
C GLU A 349 -16.88 13.06 10.65
N ILE A 350 -15.59 13.30 10.49
CA ILE A 350 -14.94 13.70 9.24
C ILE A 350 -14.00 12.58 8.84
N ASP A 351 -14.17 12.07 7.63
CA ASP A 351 -13.46 10.89 7.16
C ASP A 351 -11.97 11.12 7.06
N PHE A 352 -11.55 12.27 6.48
CA PHE A 352 -10.13 12.58 6.39
C PHE A 352 -9.83 14.04 6.73
N VAL A 353 -8.77 14.21 7.49
CA VAL A 353 -8.13 15.48 7.81
C VAL A 353 -6.69 15.39 7.33
N THR A 354 -6.31 16.22 6.36
CA THR A 354 -4.92 16.32 5.93
C THR A 354 -4.21 17.46 6.65
N ARG A 355 -2.91 17.29 6.87
CA ARG A 355 -2.08 18.26 7.59
C ARG A 355 -0.76 18.48 6.87
N ARG A 356 -0.33 19.76 6.82
CA ARG A 356 1.01 20.13 6.39
C ARG A 356 1.72 20.88 7.51
N GLY A 357 2.78 20.29 8.03
CA GLY A 357 3.42 20.81 9.25
C GLY A 357 2.47 20.80 10.44
N THR A 358 2.19 21.97 11.03
CA THR A 358 1.27 22.12 12.18
C THR A 358 -0.16 22.50 11.79
N LYS A 359 -0.40 22.86 10.51
CA LYS A 359 -1.71 23.35 10.04
C LYS A 359 -2.52 22.23 9.40
N VAL A 360 -3.84 22.21 9.68
CA VAL A 360 -4.80 21.43 8.91
C VAL A 360 -4.90 22.05 7.53
N GLU A 361 -4.73 21.23 6.50
CA GLU A 361 -4.65 21.67 5.10
C GLU A 361 -6.01 21.52 4.42
N GLN A 362 -6.70 20.41 4.67
CA GLN A 362 -8.00 20.13 4.05
C GLN A 362 -8.84 19.21 4.94
N LEU A 363 -10.17 19.39 4.89
CA LEU A 363 -11.18 18.51 5.46
C LEU A 363 -11.92 17.81 4.30
N ILE A 364 -11.95 16.48 4.36
CA ILE A 364 -12.52 15.66 3.28
C ILE A 364 -13.59 14.75 3.86
N GLN A 365 -14.77 14.81 3.28
CA GLN A 365 -15.87 13.89 3.54
C GLN A 365 -16.10 13.01 2.31
N VAL A 366 -16.44 11.74 2.53
CA VAL A 366 -16.73 10.81 1.43
C VAL A 366 -18.18 10.36 1.54
N CYS A 367 -18.96 10.63 0.52
CA CYS A 367 -20.37 10.27 0.47
C CYS A 367 -20.74 9.69 -0.89
N TYR A 368 -21.07 8.40 -0.93
CA TYR A 368 -21.38 7.71 -2.18
C TYR A 368 -22.55 8.38 -2.92
N ASP A 369 -23.63 8.72 -2.19
CA ASP A 369 -24.84 9.33 -2.74
C ASP A 369 -25.31 10.48 -1.84
N MET A 370 -25.38 11.68 -2.40
CA MET A 370 -25.86 12.91 -1.77
C MET A 370 -27.22 13.38 -2.30
N THR A 371 -27.98 12.54 -2.97
CA THR A 371 -29.33 12.91 -3.52
C THR A 371 -30.35 13.17 -2.41
N SER A 372 -30.25 12.46 -1.29
CA SER A 372 -31.09 12.69 -0.11
C SER A 372 -30.70 14.00 0.60
N GLU A 373 -31.64 14.93 0.73
CA GLU A 373 -31.43 16.18 1.49
C GLU A 373 -30.96 15.94 2.93
N LYS A 374 -31.45 14.88 3.58
CA LYS A 374 -31.04 14.52 4.95
C LYS A 374 -29.56 14.13 4.98
N THR A 375 -29.11 13.29 4.04
CA THR A 375 -27.70 12.89 3.93
C THR A 375 -26.85 14.12 3.59
N ARG A 376 -27.21 14.86 2.56
CA ARG A 376 -26.52 16.07 2.12
C ARG A 376 -26.30 17.04 3.31
N LYS A 377 -27.37 17.37 4.01
CA LYS A 377 -27.31 18.28 5.18
C LYS A 377 -26.38 17.73 6.27
N ARG A 378 -26.44 16.44 6.56
CA ARG A 378 -25.59 15.81 7.59
C ARG A 378 -24.10 15.96 7.25
N GLU A 379 -23.69 15.64 6.01
CA GLU A 379 -22.30 15.70 5.59
C GLU A 379 -21.77 17.14 5.55
N LEU A 380 -22.56 18.06 5.00
CA LEU A 380 -22.18 19.46 4.92
C LEU A 380 -22.10 20.11 6.32
N ASP A 381 -23.06 19.83 7.20
CA ASP A 381 -23.05 20.35 8.56
C ASP A 381 -21.89 19.79 9.41
N ALA A 382 -21.43 18.57 9.12
CA ALA A 382 -20.25 18.02 9.76
C ALA A 382 -18.97 18.77 9.32
N LEU A 383 -18.82 19.03 8.02
CA LEU A 383 -17.70 19.81 7.49
C LEU A 383 -17.63 21.22 8.05
N ILE A 384 -18.78 21.93 8.14
CA ILE A 384 -18.82 23.30 8.69
C ILE A 384 -18.35 23.29 10.15
N GLU A 385 -18.90 22.39 10.97
CA GLU A 385 -18.53 22.31 12.38
C GLU A 385 -17.04 22.01 12.55
N ALA A 386 -16.51 21.05 11.80
CA ALA A 386 -15.09 20.73 11.84
C ALA A 386 -14.21 21.88 11.31
N SER A 387 -14.67 22.60 10.30
CA SER A 387 -13.99 23.78 9.75
C SER A 387 -13.81 24.89 10.81
N GLU A 388 -14.86 25.14 11.61
CA GLU A 388 -14.81 26.10 12.72
C GLU A 388 -13.85 25.64 13.83
N GLU A 389 -13.92 24.35 14.22
CA GLU A 389 -13.09 23.78 15.27
C GLU A 389 -11.61 23.68 14.90
N LEU A 390 -11.30 23.39 13.64
CA LEU A 390 -9.94 23.15 13.14
C LEU A 390 -9.37 24.34 12.36
N HIS A 391 -10.14 25.44 12.20
CA HIS A 391 -9.74 26.64 11.45
C HIS A 391 -9.24 26.32 10.03
N CYS A 392 -10.03 25.52 9.29
CA CYS A 392 -9.71 25.09 7.93
C CYS A 392 -10.90 25.34 7.01
N ASP A 393 -10.71 26.19 5.99
CA ASP A 393 -11.75 26.55 5.01
C ASP A 393 -11.64 25.79 3.69
N ASN A 394 -10.65 24.90 3.55
CA ASN A 394 -10.52 24.03 2.40
C ASN A 394 -11.37 22.77 2.59
N LEU A 395 -12.63 22.82 2.11
CA LEU A 395 -13.66 21.82 2.37
C LEU A 395 -13.95 21.04 1.09
N LEU A 396 -13.88 19.72 1.16
CA LEU A 396 -14.08 18.83 0.03
C LEU A 396 -15.06 17.70 0.40
N VAL A 397 -16.00 17.44 -0.50
CA VAL A 397 -16.77 16.20 -0.50
C VAL A 397 -16.42 15.39 -1.74
N ILE A 398 -16.15 14.12 -1.57
CA ILE A 398 -15.90 13.18 -2.66
C ILE A 398 -17.11 12.28 -2.82
N THR A 399 -17.66 12.22 -4.03
CA THR A 399 -18.86 11.44 -4.35
C THR A 399 -18.59 10.45 -5.48
N ASN A 400 -19.55 9.58 -5.73
CA ASN A 400 -19.48 8.66 -6.86
C ASN A 400 -19.74 9.37 -8.21
N ASP A 401 -20.72 10.27 -8.28
CA ASP A 401 -21.24 10.79 -9.54
C ASP A 401 -21.63 12.28 -9.53
N GLN A 402 -21.48 12.97 -8.39
CA GLN A 402 -21.91 14.37 -8.27
C GLN A 402 -20.71 15.32 -8.27
N LYS A 403 -20.83 16.41 -9.02
CA LYS A 403 -19.83 17.47 -9.11
C LYS A 403 -20.51 18.83 -9.07
N GLU A 404 -20.20 19.60 -8.05
CA GLU A 404 -20.69 20.97 -7.90
C GLU A 404 -19.83 21.77 -6.93
N GLN A 405 -19.99 23.07 -6.91
CA GLN A 405 -19.46 23.94 -5.87
C GLN A 405 -20.64 24.64 -5.20
N ILE A 406 -20.72 24.58 -3.91
CA ILE A 406 -21.84 25.14 -3.16
C ILE A 406 -21.35 26.07 -2.06
N GLU A 407 -22.17 27.06 -1.73
CA GLU A 407 -22.02 27.85 -0.53
C GLU A 407 -22.96 27.29 0.55
N TRP A 408 -22.42 26.92 1.71
CA TRP A 408 -23.16 26.36 2.82
C TRP A 408 -22.75 27.05 4.10
N LYS A 409 -23.71 27.73 4.76
CA LYS A 409 -23.49 28.51 6.00
C LYS A 409 -22.29 29.47 5.90
N GLY A 410 -22.15 30.16 4.77
CA GLY A 410 -21.10 31.15 4.53
C GLY A 410 -19.72 30.58 4.19
N LYS A 411 -19.60 29.28 3.92
CA LYS A 411 -18.38 28.65 3.46
C LYS A 411 -18.56 27.93 2.13
N VAL A 412 -17.53 27.96 1.31
CA VAL A 412 -17.49 27.27 0.01
C VAL A 412 -17.07 25.84 0.22
N ILE A 413 -17.85 24.89 -0.30
CA ILE A 413 -17.55 23.46 -0.28
C ILE A 413 -17.48 22.97 -1.72
N ASN A 414 -16.37 22.32 -2.07
CA ASN A 414 -16.22 21.68 -3.37
C ASN A 414 -16.72 20.24 -3.28
N ILE A 415 -17.53 19.83 -4.24
CA ILE A 415 -18.00 18.45 -4.39
C ILE A 415 -17.41 17.93 -5.69
N VAL A 416 -16.69 16.83 -5.64
CA VAL A 416 -16.00 16.25 -6.79
C VAL A 416 -16.33 14.76 -6.93
N ILE A 417 -16.26 14.26 -8.17
CA ILE A 417 -16.39 12.83 -8.43
C ILE A 417 -15.05 12.15 -8.13
N VAL A 418 -15.08 10.96 -7.55
CA VAL A 418 -13.89 10.21 -7.18
C VAL A 418 -12.89 10.00 -8.34
N ASN A 419 -13.37 9.91 -9.56
CA ASN A 419 -12.54 9.78 -10.76
C ASN A 419 -11.77 11.07 -11.12
N GLN A 420 -12.09 12.18 -10.49
CA GLN A 420 -11.43 13.49 -10.67
C GLN A 420 -10.65 13.92 -9.42
N PHE A 421 -10.68 13.08 -8.40
CA PHE A 421 -9.95 13.26 -7.17
C PHE A 421 -8.58 12.63 -7.24
#